data_60a0cd961f2178c562f23d1a630cbb23
#
_entry.id   60a0cd961f2178c562f23d1a630cbb23
#
_cell.length_a   1.000
_cell.length_b   1.000
_cell.length_c   1.000
_cell.angle_alpha   90.00
_cell.angle_beta   90.00
_cell.angle_gamma   90.00
#
_symmetry.space_group_name_H-M   'P 1'
#
loop_
_entity.id
_entity.type
_entity.pdbx_description
1 polymer ?
#
loop_
_entity_poly.entity_id
_entity_poly.type
_entity_poly.pdbx_seq_one_letter_code
_entity_poly.pdbx_strand_id
1 'polypeptide(L)'
;IVFGDWSSDVCSSDLVSSVNVEKTLEARPIADAGRGLQGTMPGLSVVIPSGEIGSDPIMKIRGQIGSLQGGSSPLILVDNVEIPSIQMLNPDDIESISILKDAASASIYGAKAAFGVILITTKKGAKNQGVTVSYNGNLSFQNISKKMDMAGLDALEYTLAAFERVGGTVAGAFWMVTREGYEKAVEWQEKWGDVVGPDDPMVFGRDWYVDANSRKIGLRTYDPYYYMVKEWTPTQLHNFSVNGKSGNTDYNISLGYLDQTGLIKPSKIDDFKRYNGSIKLGTQVTDWLRVNVGALYSKRNKRYAYATNSTTADPWLYIYRWGPTYPMTTEDGDPTRNPAYEMSVANTAFQMNNYASMNGGLEITPMKNWNINFDYTYS
;
A
#
# COMPACT_ATOMS: atom_id res chain seq x y z
N ILE A 1 -37.64 30.82 -24.70
CA ILE A 1 -36.83 29.62 -24.58
C ILE A 1 -35.43 30.14 -24.29
N VAL A 2 -35.02 30.10 -23.02
CA VAL A 2 -33.70 30.46 -22.60
C VAL A 2 -32.83 29.19 -22.76
N PHE A 3 -31.95 29.19 -23.72
CA PHE A 3 -30.89 28.17 -23.78
C PHE A 3 -29.91 28.45 -22.66
N GLY A 4 -30.01 27.74 -21.58
CA GLY A 4 -28.98 27.71 -20.57
C GLY A 4 -27.69 27.13 -21.19
N ASP A 5 -26.58 27.81 -20.97
CA ASP A 5 -25.27 27.42 -21.44
C ASP A 5 -24.77 26.17 -20.69
N TRP A 6 -25.14 24.99 -21.22
CA TRP A 6 -24.81 23.68 -20.67
C TRP A 6 -23.38 23.24 -21.04
N SER A 7 -22.66 24.04 -21.82
CA SER A 7 -21.36 23.63 -22.38
C SER A 7 -20.15 23.96 -21.47
N SER A 8 -20.28 24.91 -20.55
CA SER A 8 -19.14 25.34 -19.74
C SER A 8 -18.92 24.51 -18.47
N ASP A 9 -20.00 24.02 -17.83
CA ASP A 9 -19.86 23.27 -16.56
C ASP A 9 -19.47 21.80 -16.75
N VAL A 10 -19.84 21.19 -17.86
CA VAL A 10 -19.50 19.79 -18.18
C VAL A 10 -18.03 19.66 -18.59
N CYS A 11 -17.45 20.66 -19.27
CA CYS A 11 -16.06 20.65 -19.69
C CYS A 11 -15.07 20.83 -18.54
N SER A 12 -15.36 21.62 -17.51
CA SER A 12 -14.41 21.90 -16.43
C SER A 12 -14.27 20.69 -15.47
N SER A 13 -15.36 19.97 -15.19
CA SER A 13 -15.33 18.79 -14.33
C SER A 13 -14.65 17.57 -14.97
N ASP A 14 -14.63 17.51 -16.31
CA ASP A 14 -13.96 16.43 -17.04
C ASP A 14 -12.45 16.60 -17.14
N LEU A 15 -11.95 17.82 -17.12
CA LEU A 15 -10.53 18.15 -17.28
C LEU A 15 -9.77 18.15 -15.95
N VAL A 16 -10.40 18.69 -14.91
CA VAL A 16 -9.81 18.82 -13.57
C VAL A 16 -10.79 18.30 -12.52
N SER A 17 -10.32 17.48 -11.60
CA SER A 17 -11.07 17.09 -10.40
C SER A 17 -10.32 17.52 -9.16
N SER A 18 -11.00 18.14 -8.21
CA SER A 18 -10.42 18.58 -6.94
C SER A 18 -11.25 18.04 -5.76
N VAL A 19 -10.54 17.61 -4.73
CA VAL A 19 -11.13 17.14 -3.46
C VAL A 19 -10.48 17.86 -2.30
N ASN A 20 -11.31 18.39 -1.42
CA ASN A 20 -10.86 18.86 -0.11
C ASN A 20 -10.63 17.63 0.78
N VAL A 21 -9.37 17.39 1.14
CA VAL A 21 -8.95 16.18 1.87
C VAL A 21 -9.50 16.19 3.29
N GLU A 22 -9.52 17.33 3.95
CA GLU A 22 -10.04 17.48 5.30
C GLU A 22 -11.47 16.95 5.44
N LYS A 23 -12.38 17.38 4.56
CA LYS A 23 -13.78 16.91 4.58
C LYS A 23 -13.96 15.45 4.16
N THR A 24 -13.11 14.95 3.29
CA THR A 24 -13.26 13.61 2.70
C THR A 24 -12.62 12.53 3.55
N LEU A 25 -11.56 12.86 4.26
CA LEU A 25 -10.74 11.91 5.03
C LEU A 25 -10.93 12.00 6.54
N GLU A 26 -11.55 13.09 7.07
CA GLU A 26 -11.78 13.29 8.52
C GLU A 26 -12.44 12.11 9.25
N ALA A 27 -13.28 11.34 8.55
CA ALA A 27 -13.99 10.20 9.12
C ALA A 27 -13.25 8.85 8.98
N ARG A 28 -12.07 8.83 8.35
CA ARG A 28 -11.34 7.59 8.07
C ARG A 28 -9.93 7.64 8.65
N PRO A 29 -9.52 6.70 9.50
CA PRO A 29 -8.14 6.57 9.94
C PRO A 29 -7.26 6.11 8.77
N ILE A 30 -6.69 7.06 8.02
CA ILE A 30 -5.95 6.78 6.80
C ILE A 30 -4.46 6.89 7.10
N ALA A 31 -3.79 5.76 7.12
CA ALA A 31 -2.34 5.69 7.24
C ALA A 31 -1.61 6.18 5.97
N ASP A 32 -2.29 6.14 4.81
CA ASP A 32 -1.75 6.43 3.49
C ASP A 32 -2.72 7.30 2.68
N ALA A 33 -2.26 8.52 2.32
CA ALA A 33 -3.05 9.47 1.53
C ALA A 33 -3.52 8.88 0.18
N GLY A 34 -2.70 8.07 -0.48
CA GLY A 34 -3.05 7.43 -1.74
C GLY A 34 -4.23 6.46 -1.61
N ARG A 35 -4.25 5.65 -0.55
CA ARG A 35 -5.37 4.75 -0.25
C ARG A 35 -6.65 5.52 0.05
N GLY A 36 -6.52 6.68 0.70
CA GLY A 36 -7.64 7.55 0.99
C GLY A 36 -8.33 8.11 -0.24
N LEU A 37 -7.62 8.21 -1.35
CA LEU A 37 -8.16 8.70 -2.62
C LEU A 37 -8.95 7.66 -3.40
N GLN A 38 -8.92 6.39 -3.01
CA GLN A 38 -9.65 5.34 -3.73
C GLN A 38 -11.15 5.61 -3.74
N GLY A 39 -11.72 5.72 -4.95
CA GLY A 39 -13.14 5.97 -5.16
C GLY A 39 -13.62 7.39 -4.84
N THR A 40 -12.73 8.33 -4.51
CA THR A 40 -13.12 9.70 -4.15
C THR A 40 -13.12 10.67 -5.33
N MET A 41 -12.37 10.36 -6.40
CA MET A 41 -12.18 11.26 -7.53
C MET A 41 -12.49 10.58 -8.86
N PRO A 42 -13.41 11.12 -9.67
CA PRO A 42 -13.71 10.58 -11.01
C PRO A 42 -12.46 10.59 -11.90
N GLY A 43 -12.19 9.45 -12.55
CA GLY A 43 -11.05 9.30 -13.46
C GLY A 43 -9.72 8.96 -12.79
N LEU A 44 -9.65 8.87 -11.44
CA LEU A 44 -8.51 8.32 -10.72
C LEU A 44 -8.80 6.87 -10.33
N SER A 45 -7.95 5.97 -10.81
CA SER A 45 -7.91 4.57 -10.34
C SER A 45 -6.75 4.40 -9.38
N VAL A 46 -7.03 3.91 -8.18
CA VAL A 46 -6.03 3.58 -7.17
C VAL A 46 -6.12 2.09 -6.91
N VAL A 47 -5.04 1.38 -7.20
CA VAL A 47 -4.94 -0.08 -7.00
C VAL A 47 -3.86 -0.35 -5.97
N ILE A 48 -4.19 -1.19 -5.00
CA ILE A 48 -3.25 -1.70 -4.01
C ILE A 48 -2.85 -3.09 -4.47
N PRO A 49 -1.63 -3.27 -5.01
CA PRO A 49 -1.26 -4.52 -5.69
C PRO A 49 -1.05 -5.70 -4.74
N SER A 50 -0.78 -5.42 -3.46
CA SER A 50 -0.53 -6.46 -2.45
C SER A 50 -1.05 -6.04 -1.07
N GLY A 51 -1.22 -7.02 -0.18
CA GLY A 51 -1.47 -6.77 1.25
C GLY A 51 -0.25 -6.30 2.04
N GLU A 52 0.86 -6.11 1.37
CA GLU A 52 2.14 -5.74 1.96
C GLU A 52 2.10 -4.31 2.52
N ILE A 53 2.51 -4.15 3.77
CA ILE A 53 2.57 -2.84 4.42
C ILE A 53 3.65 -1.96 3.78
N GLY A 54 3.40 -0.65 3.74
CA GLY A 54 4.34 0.31 3.16
C GLY A 54 4.54 0.22 1.65
N SER A 55 3.72 -0.58 0.94
CA SER A 55 3.71 -0.62 -0.52
C SER A 55 3.00 0.60 -1.09
N ASP A 56 3.63 1.25 -2.07
CA ASP A 56 3.02 2.40 -2.74
C ASP A 56 1.79 1.98 -3.55
N PRO A 57 0.67 2.70 -3.46
CA PRO A 57 -0.49 2.45 -4.30
C PRO A 57 -0.15 2.78 -5.77
N ILE A 58 -0.63 1.94 -6.68
CA ILE A 58 -0.55 2.22 -8.11
C ILE A 58 -1.70 3.15 -8.48
N MET A 59 -1.37 4.34 -8.91
CA MET A 59 -2.34 5.35 -9.34
C MET A 59 -2.32 5.48 -10.86
N LYS A 60 -3.51 5.51 -11.47
CA LYS A 60 -3.70 5.72 -12.91
C LYS A 60 -4.79 6.74 -13.16
N ILE A 61 -4.55 7.65 -14.08
CA ILE A 61 -5.52 8.65 -14.49
C ILE A 61 -6.12 8.21 -15.83
N ARG A 62 -7.48 8.15 -15.91
CA ARG A 62 -8.25 7.73 -17.09
C ARG A 62 -7.84 6.35 -17.64
N GLY A 63 -7.31 5.46 -16.80
CA GLY A 63 -6.90 4.11 -17.21
C GLY A 63 -5.73 4.08 -18.20
N GLN A 64 -5.00 5.18 -18.36
CA GLN A 64 -3.87 5.24 -19.30
C GLN A 64 -2.85 4.16 -18.97
N ILE A 65 -2.49 3.41 -19.98
CA ILE A 65 -1.51 2.33 -19.92
C ILE A 65 -0.30 2.80 -20.74
N GLY A 66 0.83 2.95 -20.05
CA GLY A 66 2.10 3.22 -20.71
C GLY A 66 2.64 2.00 -21.47
N SER A 67 3.75 2.15 -22.16
CA SER A 67 4.46 1.03 -22.77
C SER A 67 4.92 0.05 -21.67
N LEU A 68 5.08 -1.22 -22.03
CA LEU A 68 5.54 -2.29 -21.12
C LEU A 68 6.90 -1.98 -20.45
N GLN A 69 7.69 -1.05 -21.00
CA GLN A 69 9.00 -0.65 -20.47
C GLN A 69 9.02 0.75 -19.84
N GLY A 70 7.97 1.56 -20.07
CA GLY A 70 7.83 2.91 -19.50
C GLY A 70 6.76 2.94 -18.40
N GLY A 71 7.06 3.51 -17.25
CA GLY A 71 6.09 3.70 -16.18
C GLY A 71 4.87 4.48 -16.67
N SER A 72 3.67 4.10 -16.20
CA SER A 72 2.40 4.79 -16.47
C SER A 72 1.89 5.56 -15.26
N SER A 73 2.80 5.92 -14.35
CA SER A 73 2.46 6.65 -13.12
C SER A 73 2.28 8.14 -13.42
N PRO A 74 1.25 8.78 -12.84
CA PRO A 74 1.08 10.22 -12.94
C PRO A 74 2.22 10.94 -12.19
N LEU A 75 2.52 12.16 -12.63
CA LEU A 75 3.43 13.06 -11.93
C LEU A 75 2.78 13.53 -10.63
N ILE A 76 3.46 13.38 -9.49
CA ILE A 76 2.97 13.83 -8.20
C ILE A 76 3.71 15.08 -7.78
N LEU A 77 2.98 16.18 -7.58
CA LEU A 77 3.53 17.47 -7.17
C LEU A 77 2.93 17.87 -5.82
N VAL A 78 3.78 18.25 -4.88
CA VAL A 78 3.40 18.82 -3.59
C VAL A 78 3.87 20.26 -3.55
N ASP A 79 2.93 21.20 -3.46
CA ASP A 79 3.22 22.63 -3.54
C ASP A 79 4.16 22.98 -4.70
N ASN A 80 3.89 22.39 -5.89
CA ASN A 80 4.66 22.48 -7.13
C ASN A 80 6.03 21.75 -7.14
N VAL A 81 6.37 20.99 -6.12
CA VAL A 81 7.60 20.20 -6.03
C VAL A 81 7.32 18.74 -6.33
N GLU A 82 8.08 18.13 -7.23
CA GLU A 82 7.96 16.70 -7.56
C GLU A 82 8.38 15.83 -6.36
N ILE A 83 7.53 14.86 -6.00
CA ILE A 83 7.84 13.83 -5.01
C ILE A 83 7.72 12.44 -5.63
N PRO A 84 8.61 11.50 -5.25
CA PRO A 84 8.59 10.15 -5.84
C PRO A 84 7.43 9.28 -5.36
N SER A 85 6.78 9.59 -4.22
CA SER A 85 5.69 8.78 -3.66
C SER A 85 4.78 9.62 -2.78
N ILE A 86 3.47 9.45 -2.94
CA ILE A 86 2.46 10.08 -2.08
C ILE A 86 2.55 9.62 -0.62
N GLN A 87 3.09 8.44 -0.37
CA GLN A 87 3.31 7.92 0.98
C GLN A 87 4.35 8.71 1.78
N MET A 88 5.11 9.59 1.16
CA MET A 88 6.04 10.48 1.85
C MET A 88 5.33 11.59 2.62
N LEU A 89 4.05 11.81 2.32
CA LEU A 89 3.25 12.86 2.97
C LEU A 89 2.48 12.32 4.18
N ASN A 90 2.33 13.18 5.14
CA ASN A 90 1.34 12.99 6.19
C ASN A 90 -0.03 13.41 5.65
N PRO A 91 -1.06 12.54 5.66
CA PRO A 91 -2.39 12.91 5.20
C PRO A 91 -2.97 14.15 5.89
N ASP A 92 -2.67 14.35 7.17
CA ASP A 92 -3.17 15.49 7.96
C ASP A 92 -2.55 16.84 7.52
N ASP A 93 -1.44 16.84 6.80
CA ASP A 93 -0.82 18.05 6.27
C ASP A 93 -1.45 18.49 4.94
N ILE A 94 -2.28 17.67 4.34
CA ILE A 94 -2.87 17.93 3.03
C ILE A 94 -4.12 18.80 3.19
N GLU A 95 -4.20 19.90 2.46
CA GLU A 95 -5.38 20.76 2.35
C GLU A 95 -6.30 20.28 1.22
N SER A 96 -5.73 20.09 0.02
CA SER A 96 -6.48 19.66 -1.15
C SER A 96 -5.64 18.86 -2.13
N ILE A 97 -6.32 18.03 -2.92
CA ILE A 97 -5.71 17.28 -4.03
C ILE A 97 -6.50 17.58 -5.29
N SER A 98 -5.79 17.96 -6.35
CA SER A 98 -6.36 18.21 -7.67
C SER A 98 -5.69 17.32 -8.71
N ILE A 99 -6.46 16.81 -9.66
CA ILE A 99 -5.97 15.93 -10.72
C ILE A 99 -6.17 16.62 -12.07
N LEU A 100 -5.06 16.77 -12.79
CA LEU A 100 -5.07 17.21 -14.19
C LEU A 100 -5.12 15.97 -15.07
N LYS A 101 -6.24 15.79 -15.77
CA LYS A 101 -6.55 14.54 -16.49
C LYS A 101 -6.24 14.61 -17.97
N ASP A 102 -6.04 15.80 -18.52
CA ASP A 102 -5.80 16.01 -19.94
C ASP A 102 -4.40 16.55 -20.24
N ALA A 103 -3.99 16.38 -21.48
CA ALA A 103 -2.68 16.85 -21.93
C ALA A 103 -2.58 18.39 -21.99
N ALA A 104 -3.68 19.10 -22.19
CA ALA A 104 -3.65 20.57 -22.27
C ALA A 104 -3.38 21.17 -20.90
N SER A 105 -4.11 20.73 -19.86
CA SER A 105 -3.88 21.18 -18.48
C SER A 105 -2.54 20.70 -17.91
N ALA A 106 -2.06 19.54 -18.36
CA ALA A 106 -0.78 18.96 -17.91
C ALA A 106 0.44 19.50 -18.69
N SER A 107 0.25 20.19 -19.81
CA SER A 107 1.32 20.61 -20.73
C SER A 107 2.40 21.50 -20.10
N ILE A 108 2.03 22.32 -19.11
CA ILE A 108 2.98 23.18 -18.38
C ILE A 108 4.04 22.40 -17.59
N TYR A 109 3.80 21.11 -17.33
CA TYR A 109 4.72 20.22 -16.60
C TYR A 109 5.57 19.34 -17.54
N GLY A 110 5.45 19.54 -18.86
CA GLY A 110 6.26 18.89 -19.87
C GLY A 110 6.00 17.38 -20.03
N ALA A 111 6.98 16.65 -20.55
CA ALA A 111 6.85 15.23 -20.89
C ALA A 111 6.59 14.31 -19.68
N LYS A 112 7.03 14.68 -18.49
CA LYS A 112 6.76 13.90 -17.24
C LYS A 112 5.28 13.81 -16.91
N ALA A 113 4.47 14.75 -17.39
CA ALA A 113 3.04 14.82 -17.16
C ALA A 113 2.19 14.03 -18.18
N ALA A 114 2.81 13.23 -19.06
CA ALA A 114 2.12 12.50 -20.13
C ALA A 114 1.00 11.56 -19.61
N PHE A 115 1.12 11.07 -18.38
CA PHE A 115 0.12 10.21 -17.73
C PHE A 115 -0.78 10.96 -16.73
N GLY A 116 -0.80 12.30 -16.83
CA GLY A 116 -1.54 13.18 -15.93
C GLY A 116 -0.72 13.64 -14.73
N VAL A 117 -1.31 14.57 -13.97
CA VAL A 117 -0.64 15.19 -12.81
C VAL A 117 -1.56 15.15 -11.61
N ILE A 118 -1.01 14.79 -10.47
CA ILE A 118 -1.63 14.88 -9.15
C ILE A 118 -1.00 16.06 -8.42
N LEU A 119 -1.78 17.13 -8.24
CA LEU A 119 -1.37 18.33 -7.52
C LEU A 119 -1.85 18.24 -6.08
N ILE A 120 -0.94 18.27 -5.15
CA ILE A 120 -1.22 18.24 -3.72
C ILE A 120 -0.86 19.59 -3.14
N THR A 121 -1.84 20.23 -2.52
CA THR A 121 -1.63 21.48 -1.77
C THR A 121 -1.62 21.15 -0.29
N THR A 122 -0.58 21.55 0.42
CA THR A 122 -0.48 21.33 1.86
C THR A 122 -0.93 22.56 2.64
N LYS A 123 -1.37 22.35 3.89
CA LYS A 123 -1.89 23.40 4.78
C LYS A 123 -0.86 24.52 4.95
N LYS A 124 -1.33 25.76 4.87
CA LYS A 124 -0.53 26.98 5.06
C LYS A 124 -0.70 27.49 6.50
N GLY A 125 0.06 28.51 6.87
CA GLY A 125 -0.10 29.23 8.14
C GLY A 125 -1.48 29.89 8.28
N ALA A 126 -1.85 30.24 9.49
CA ALA A 126 -3.15 30.85 9.80
C ALA A 126 -3.30 32.20 9.11
N LYS A 127 -4.51 32.52 8.64
CA LYS A 127 -4.82 33.85 8.07
C LYS A 127 -4.98 34.92 9.16
N ASN A 128 -5.52 34.53 10.31
CA ASN A 128 -5.82 35.43 11.43
C ASN A 128 -4.76 35.29 12.52
N GLN A 129 -4.58 36.37 13.33
CA GLN A 129 -3.71 36.35 14.49
C GLN A 129 -4.14 35.27 15.48
N GLY A 130 -3.16 34.60 16.07
CA GLY A 130 -3.37 33.54 17.04
C GLY A 130 -2.58 32.28 16.74
N VAL A 131 -2.63 31.33 17.65
CA VAL A 131 -1.95 30.03 17.57
C VAL A 131 -2.97 28.95 17.83
N THR A 132 -2.98 27.95 16.97
CA THR A 132 -3.75 26.71 17.13
C THR A 132 -2.77 25.55 17.24
N VAL A 133 -2.90 24.77 18.30
CA VAL A 133 -2.17 23.52 18.50
C VAL A 133 -3.15 22.37 18.33
N SER A 134 -2.82 21.44 17.48
CA SER A 134 -3.67 20.26 17.20
C SER A 134 -2.87 18.99 17.39
N TYR A 135 -3.50 18.02 18.01
CA TYR A 135 -3.01 16.65 18.10
C TYR A 135 -4.10 15.68 17.65
N ASN A 136 -3.75 14.82 16.71
CA ASN A 136 -4.61 13.75 16.23
C ASN A 136 -3.91 12.41 16.45
N GLY A 137 -4.49 11.55 17.29
CA GLY A 137 -4.01 10.21 17.58
C GLY A 137 -5.03 9.16 17.11
N ASN A 138 -4.58 8.18 16.38
CA ASN A 138 -5.41 7.07 15.93
C ASN A 138 -4.76 5.72 16.22
N LEU A 139 -5.52 4.81 16.82
CA LEU A 139 -5.17 3.40 16.99
C LEU A 139 -6.21 2.57 16.23
N SER A 140 -5.75 1.81 15.28
CA SER A 140 -6.60 0.94 14.46
C SER A 140 -6.04 -0.47 14.41
N PHE A 141 -6.93 -1.44 14.16
CA PHE A 141 -6.56 -2.84 13.98
C PHE A 141 -6.93 -3.25 12.56
N GLN A 142 -5.99 -3.92 11.89
CA GLN A 142 -6.15 -4.38 10.53
C GLN A 142 -6.37 -5.88 10.50
N ASN A 143 -7.23 -6.31 9.59
CA ASN A 143 -7.49 -7.70 9.28
C ASN A 143 -7.65 -7.84 7.76
N ILE A 144 -7.51 -9.05 7.23
CA ILE A 144 -7.87 -9.34 5.84
C ILE A 144 -9.38 -9.25 5.70
N SER A 145 -9.85 -8.31 4.88
CA SER A 145 -11.28 -8.07 4.68
C SER A 145 -11.99 -9.23 3.99
N LYS A 146 -11.27 -9.96 3.12
CA LYS A 146 -11.77 -11.14 2.41
C LYS A 146 -10.64 -12.13 2.25
N LYS A 147 -10.80 -13.29 2.86
CA LYS A 147 -9.97 -14.47 2.53
C LYS A 147 -10.48 -15.04 1.20
N MET A 148 -9.58 -15.48 0.34
CA MET A 148 -10.00 -16.24 -0.84
C MET A 148 -10.37 -17.65 -0.41
N ASP A 149 -11.45 -18.17 -0.99
CA ASP A 149 -11.81 -19.56 -0.82
C ASP A 149 -10.77 -20.41 -1.54
N MET A 150 -10.06 -21.23 -0.78
CA MET A 150 -9.06 -22.14 -1.32
C MET A 150 -9.79 -23.38 -1.84
N ALA A 151 -9.49 -23.79 -3.07
CA ALA A 151 -10.17 -24.92 -3.71
C ALA A 151 -9.89 -26.27 -3.03
N GLY A 152 -8.93 -26.36 -2.11
CA GLY A 152 -8.67 -27.57 -1.34
C GLY A 152 -8.45 -28.81 -2.22
N LEU A 153 -9.20 -29.87 -1.95
CA LEU A 153 -9.12 -31.11 -2.70
C LEU A 153 -9.61 -30.99 -4.15
N ASP A 154 -10.51 -30.07 -4.46
CA ASP A 154 -11.00 -29.85 -5.83
C ASP A 154 -9.87 -29.39 -6.75
N ALA A 155 -8.90 -28.61 -6.23
CA ALA A 155 -7.70 -28.24 -6.98
C ALA A 155 -6.83 -29.44 -7.33
N LEU A 156 -6.76 -30.44 -6.44
CA LEU A 156 -6.03 -31.66 -6.69
C LEU A 156 -6.73 -32.51 -7.75
N GLU A 157 -8.05 -32.63 -7.67
CA GLU A 157 -8.85 -33.35 -8.67
C GLU A 157 -8.69 -32.73 -10.06
N TYR A 158 -8.85 -31.41 -10.16
CA TYR A 158 -8.65 -30.69 -11.42
C TYR A 158 -7.26 -30.91 -11.99
N THR A 159 -6.23 -30.83 -11.14
CA THR A 159 -4.84 -31.01 -11.55
C THR A 159 -4.59 -32.45 -12.04
N LEU A 160 -5.07 -33.47 -11.32
CA LEU A 160 -4.96 -34.87 -11.70
C LEU A 160 -5.66 -35.16 -13.04
N ALA A 161 -6.89 -34.69 -13.17
CA ALA A 161 -7.66 -34.88 -14.41
C ALA A 161 -6.97 -34.23 -15.62
N ALA A 162 -6.34 -33.05 -15.43
CA ALA A 162 -5.58 -32.40 -16.49
C ALA A 162 -4.34 -33.20 -16.90
N PHE A 163 -3.59 -33.75 -15.94
CA PHE A 163 -2.39 -34.55 -16.22
C PHE A 163 -2.73 -35.92 -16.84
N GLU A 164 -3.78 -36.60 -16.38
CA GLU A 164 -4.26 -37.86 -16.91
C GLU A 164 -4.63 -37.75 -18.40
N ARG A 165 -5.23 -36.61 -18.81
CA ARG A 165 -5.59 -36.37 -20.23
C ARG A 165 -4.38 -36.25 -21.16
N VAL A 166 -3.25 -35.76 -20.66
CA VAL A 166 -2.02 -35.59 -21.45
C VAL A 166 -0.99 -36.68 -21.22
N GLY A 167 -1.34 -37.76 -20.46
CA GLY A 167 -0.43 -38.85 -20.12
C GLY A 167 0.75 -38.43 -19.23
N GLY A 168 0.59 -37.33 -18.49
CA GLY A 168 1.61 -36.81 -17.60
C GLY A 168 1.51 -37.35 -16.17
N THR A 169 2.47 -36.97 -15.34
CA THR A 169 2.44 -37.21 -13.89
C THR A 169 2.44 -35.93 -13.15
N VAL A 170 1.66 -35.84 -12.07
CA VAL A 170 1.67 -34.66 -11.19
C VAL A 170 2.88 -34.73 -10.28
N ALA A 171 3.90 -33.93 -10.56
CA ALA A 171 4.99 -33.72 -9.66
C ALA A 171 4.59 -32.55 -8.74
N GLY A 172 4.17 -32.85 -7.54
CA GLY A 172 4.05 -31.83 -6.48
C GLY A 172 5.45 -31.33 -6.10
N ALA A 173 5.56 -30.10 -5.65
CA ALA A 173 6.85 -29.50 -5.29
C ALA A 173 7.60 -30.29 -4.21
N PHE A 174 6.90 -31.04 -3.36
CA PHE A 174 7.49 -31.83 -2.28
C PHE A 174 6.78 -33.17 -2.08
N TRP A 175 5.45 -33.21 -2.19
CA TRP A 175 4.63 -34.40 -2.06
C TRP A 175 3.95 -34.71 -3.39
N MET A 176 4.10 -35.94 -3.85
CA MET A 176 3.47 -36.37 -5.09
C MET A 176 1.95 -36.52 -4.90
N VAL A 177 1.19 -36.04 -5.86
CA VAL A 177 -0.25 -36.25 -5.89
C VAL A 177 -0.56 -37.38 -6.88
N THR A 178 -1.25 -38.44 -6.41
CA THR A 178 -1.68 -39.59 -7.21
C THR A 178 -3.18 -39.73 -7.10
N ARG A 179 -3.82 -40.49 -8.02
CA ARG A 179 -5.27 -40.76 -7.97
C ARG A 179 -5.64 -41.45 -6.66
N GLU A 180 -4.91 -42.50 -6.29
CA GLU A 180 -5.10 -43.20 -5.02
C GLU A 180 -4.92 -42.28 -3.82
N GLY A 181 -3.90 -41.40 -3.87
CA GLY A 181 -3.67 -40.41 -2.80
C GLY A 181 -4.79 -39.38 -2.68
N TYR A 182 -5.35 -38.94 -3.81
CA TYR A 182 -6.51 -38.05 -3.82
C TYR A 182 -7.75 -38.72 -3.20
N GLU A 183 -8.08 -39.96 -3.61
CA GLU A 183 -9.23 -40.73 -3.07
C GLU A 183 -9.10 -40.90 -1.55
N LYS A 184 -7.92 -41.29 -1.08
CA LYS A 184 -7.61 -41.36 0.36
C LYS A 184 -7.66 -40.01 1.06
N ALA A 185 -7.31 -38.92 0.41
CA ALA A 185 -7.42 -37.57 1.00
C ALA A 185 -8.89 -37.14 1.13
N VAL A 186 -9.76 -37.53 0.19
CA VAL A 186 -11.22 -37.31 0.34
C VAL A 186 -11.76 -38.12 1.53
N GLU A 187 -11.39 -39.39 1.67
CA GLU A 187 -11.76 -40.21 2.84
C GLU A 187 -11.21 -39.59 4.14
N TRP A 188 -9.99 -39.05 4.12
CA TRP A 188 -9.42 -38.35 5.26
C TRP A 188 -10.25 -37.15 5.65
N GLN A 189 -10.65 -36.33 4.67
CA GLN A 189 -11.44 -35.12 4.91
C GLN A 189 -12.81 -35.46 5.53
N GLU A 190 -13.48 -36.49 5.05
CA GLU A 190 -14.76 -36.96 5.60
C GLU A 190 -14.64 -37.47 7.04
N LYS A 191 -13.55 -38.18 7.33
CA LYS A 191 -13.38 -38.87 8.62
C LYS A 191 -12.73 -37.98 9.68
N TRP A 192 -11.77 -37.13 9.29
CA TRP A 192 -10.88 -36.44 10.21
C TRP A 192 -10.92 -34.92 10.04
N GLY A 193 -11.52 -34.39 8.99
CA GLY A 193 -11.46 -32.94 8.67
C GLY A 193 -11.98 -32.04 9.78
N ASP A 194 -13.00 -32.47 10.52
CA ASP A 194 -13.57 -31.74 11.65
C ASP A 194 -12.98 -32.15 13.02
N VAL A 195 -12.12 -33.17 13.04
CA VAL A 195 -11.57 -33.73 14.30
C VAL A 195 -10.12 -33.33 14.50
N VAL A 196 -9.33 -33.27 13.43
CA VAL A 196 -7.90 -32.97 13.48
C VAL A 196 -7.70 -31.47 13.31
N GLY A 197 -7.27 -30.81 14.37
CA GLY A 197 -6.99 -29.37 14.38
C GLY A 197 -5.72 -28.99 13.64
N PRO A 198 -5.55 -27.74 13.21
CA PRO A 198 -4.40 -27.29 12.41
C PRO A 198 -3.05 -27.53 13.10
N ASP A 199 -2.99 -27.47 14.43
CA ASP A 199 -1.76 -27.63 15.23
C ASP A 199 -1.55 -29.06 15.73
N ASP A 200 -2.45 -30.00 15.42
CA ASP A 200 -2.29 -31.38 15.82
C ASP A 200 -1.10 -32.03 15.09
N PRO A 201 -0.32 -32.89 15.80
CA PRO A 201 0.81 -33.58 15.19
C PRO A 201 0.39 -34.42 13.98
N MET A 202 1.24 -34.42 12.97
CA MET A 202 1.06 -35.27 11.79
C MET A 202 1.32 -36.74 12.18
N VAL A 203 0.47 -37.66 11.71
CA VAL A 203 0.53 -39.10 12.04
C VAL A 203 0.64 -39.91 10.76
N PHE A 204 1.66 -40.80 10.71
CA PHE A 204 1.83 -41.76 9.62
C PHE A 204 0.65 -42.73 9.53
N GLY A 205 0.23 -43.02 8.32
CA GLY A 205 -0.93 -43.89 8.05
C GLY A 205 -2.27 -43.17 8.19
N ARG A 206 -2.35 -42.06 8.91
CA ARG A 206 -3.54 -41.21 9.01
C ARG A 206 -3.43 -40.00 8.06
N ASP A 207 -2.38 -39.17 8.23
CA ASP A 207 -2.25 -37.88 7.58
C ASP A 207 -1.38 -37.95 6.32
N TRP A 208 -0.58 -39.02 6.20
CA TRP A 208 0.26 -39.30 5.05
C TRP A 208 0.68 -40.76 5.03
N TYR A 209 1.15 -41.22 3.88
CA TYR A 209 1.70 -42.58 3.69
C TYR A 209 2.82 -42.58 2.66
N VAL A 210 3.51 -43.72 2.56
CA VAL A 210 4.51 -43.98 1.51
C VAL A 210 3.94 -44.95 0.52
N ASP A 211 3.96 -44.59 -0.77
CA ASP A 211 3.46 -45.46 -1.82
C ASP A 211 4.47 -46.57 -2.21
N ALA A 212 4.09 -47.48 -3.11
CA ALA A 212 4.91 -48.58 -3.58
C ALA A 212 6.23 -48.11 -4.27
N ASN A 213 6.31 -46.86 -4.71
CA ASN A 213 7.47 -46.25 -5.34
C ASN A 213 8.33 -45.44 -4.33
N SER A 214 8.13 -45.63 -3.03
CA SER A 214 8.80 -44.90 -1.96
C SER A 214 8.55 -43.40 -1.97
N ARG A 215 7.40 -42.96 -2.50
CA ARG A 215 7.00 -41.55 -2.55
C ARG A 215 6.10 -41.23 -1.39
N LYS A 216 6.30 -40.09 -0.78
CA LYS A 216 5.48 -39.56 0.32
C LYS A 216 4.20 -38.95 -0.26
N ILE A 217 3.05 -39.41 0.18
CA ILE A 217 1.73 -38.92 -0.25
C ILE A 217 1.01 -38.32 0.94
N GLY A 218 0.70 -37.03 0.87
CA GLY A 218 -0.06 -36.31 1.88
C GLY A 218 -1.57 -36.54 1.69
N LEU A 219 -2.28 -36.71 2.80
CA LEU A 219 -3.73 -36.93 2.86
C LEU A 219 -4.46 -35.78 3.57
N ARG A 220 -3.88 -35.28 4.66
CA ARG A 220 -4.43 -34.18 5.47
C ARG A 220 -4.36 -32.86 4.70
N THR A 221 -5.45 -32.11 4.77
CA THR A 221 -5.53 -30.76 4.18
C THR A 221 -5.09 -29.67 5.18
N TYR A 222 -4.46 -28.62 4.64
CA TYR A 222 -3.94 -27.50 5.41
C TYR A 222 -4.47 -26.17 4.87
N ASP A 223 -4.89 -25.27 5.75
CA ASP A 223 -5.25 -23.90 5.38
C ASP A 223 -4.01 -22.99 5.45
N PRO A 224 -3.46 -22.51 4.34
CA PRO A 224 -2.28 -21.65 4.33
C PRO A 224 -2.51 -20.32 5.03
N TYR A 225 -3.72 -19.80 5.07
CA TYR A 225 -4.02 -18.56 5.81
C TYR A 225 -3.79 -18.71 7.30
N TYR A 226 -4.17 -19.85 7.88
CA TYR A 226 -3.94 -20.11 9.31
C TYR A 226 -2.48 -19.98 9.69
N TYR A 227 -1.57 -20.49 8.86
CA TYR A 227 -0.14 -20.51 9.13
C TYR A 227 0.57 -19.22 8.73
N MET A 228 0.08 -18.52 7.71
CA MET A 228 0.80 -17.40 7.10
C MET A 228 0.30 -16.04 7.58
N VAL A 229 -0.93 -15.93 8.08
CA VAL A 229 -1.58 -14.64 8.28
C VAL A 229 -2.02 -14.45 9.72
N LYS A 230 -1.71 -13.28 10.29
CA LYS A 230 -2.24 -12.83 11.58
C LYS A 230 -3.69 -12.40 11.41
N GLU A 231 -4.52 -12.69 12.41
CA GLU A 231 -5.92 -12.25 12.38
C GLU A 231 -6.04 -10.72 12.49
N TRP A 232 -5.33 -10.13 13.45
CA TRP A 232 -5.37 -8.70 13.71
C TRP A 232 -3.98 -8.14 13.96
N THR A 233 -3.71 -6.97 13.40
CA THR A 233 -2.47 -6.25 13.62
C THR A 233 -2.72 -4.78 13.91
N PRO A 234 -2.00 -4.18 14.89
CA PRO A 234 -2.18 -2.79 15.25
C PRO A 234 -1.51 -1.84 14.24
N THR A 235 -2.13 -0.68 14.08
CA THR A 235 -1.55 0.48 13.42
C THR A 235 -1.77 1.69 14.31
N GLN A 236 -0.71 2.45 14.57
CA GLN A 236 -0.74 3.69 15.35
C GLN A 236 -0.35 4.86 14.44
N LEU A 237 -1.12 5.92 14.50
CA LEU A 237 -0.87 7.18 13.81
C LEU A 237 -0.95 8.31 14.81
N HIS A 238 0.07 9.15 14.85
CA HIS A 238 0.15 10.32 15.72
C HIS A 238 0.58 11.52 14.90
N ASN A 239 -0.24 12.55 14.91
CA ASN A 239 0.01 13.80 14.21
C ASN A 239 -0.08 14.97 15.19
N PHE A 240 0.92 15.80 15.20
CA PHE A 240 0.99 17.03 15.98
C PHE A 240 1.21 18.20 15.05
N SER A 241 0.44 19.26 15.19
CA SER A 241 0.64 20.47 14.40
C SER A 241 0.44 21.74 15.20
N VAL A 242 1.20 22.75 14.82
CA VAL A 242 1.09 24.11 15.32
C VAL A 242 0.90 25.02 14.11
N ASN A 243 -0.25 25.66 14.06
CA ASN A 243 -0.61 26.60 13.01
C ASN A 243 -0.87 27.97 13.63
N GLY A 244 -0.30 29.02 13.07
CA GLY A 244 -0.49 30.34 13.67
C GLY A 244 -0.09 31.47 12.78
N LYS A 245 -0.36 32.67 13.30
CA LYS A 245 0.10 33.95 12.78
C LYS A 245 0.47 34.89 13.91
N SER A 246 1.64 35.53 13.78
CA SER A 246 2.14 36.55 14.72
C SER A 246 2.66 37.73 13.91
N GLY A 247 2.03 38.90 14.08
CA GLY A 247 2.34 40.05 13.25
C GLY A 247 2.15 39.76 11.76
N ASN A 248 3.22 39.96 10.99
CA ASN A 248 3.23 39.76 9.54
C ASN A 248 3.64 38.34 9.12
N THR A 249 3.94 37.46 10.08
CA THR A 249 4.42 36.11 9.82
C THR A 249 3.35 35.07 10.16
N ASP A 250 2.99 34.26 9.20
CA ASP A 250 2.18 33.05 9.37
C ASP A 250 3.06 31.81 9.31
N TYR A 251 2.69 30.78 10.04
CA TYR A 251 3.46 29.56 10.13
C TYR A 251 2.56 28.33 10.28
N ASN A 252 3.06 27.22 9.74
CA ASN A 252 2.54 25.87 9.95
C ASN A 252 3.71 24.93 10.21
N ILE A 253 3.68 24.22 11.32
CA ILE A 253 4.68 23.22 11.69
C ILE A 253 3.93 21.93 12.00
N SER A 254 4.32 20.83 11.40
CA SER A 254 3.73 19.53 11.68
C SER A 254 4.76 18.43 11.89
N LEU A 255 4.37 17.45 12.71
CA LEU A 255 5.12 16.23 12.97
C LEU A 255 4.15 15.05 12.89
N GLY A 256 4.52 14.03 12.13
CA GLY A 256 3.74 12.81 11.96
C GLY A 256 4.56 11.57 12.28
N TYR A 257 3.94 10.62 12.95
CA TYR A 257 4.48 9.30 13.21
C TYR A 257 3.44 8.24 12.88
N LEU A 258 3.85 7.26 12.07
CA LEU A 258 3.07 6.06 11.75
C LEU A 258 3.86 4.83 12.13
N ASP A 259 3.23 3.91 12.85
CA ASP A 259 3.75 2.57 13.14
C ASP A 259 2.70 1.53 12.76
N GLN A 260 3.02 0.70 11.79
CA GLN A 260 2.12 -0.31 11.24
C GLN A 260 2.77 -1.69 11.32
N THR A 261 2.09 -2.64 11.95
CA THR A 261 2.50 -4.04 11.99
C THR A 261 1.89 -4.79 10.80
N GLY A 262 2.71 -5.60 10.12
CA GLY A 262 2.27 -6.41 8.99
C GLY A 262 1.56 -7.69 9.39
N LEU A 263 0.86 -8.27 8.42
CA LEU A 263 -0.01 -9.43 8.60
C LEU A 263 0.72 -10.78 8.49
N ILE A 264 2.00 -10.81 8.13
CA ILE A 264 2.73 -12.07 7.96
C ILE A 264 3.06 -12.67 9.33
N LYS A 265 2.38 -13.79 9.66
CA LYS A 265 2.44 -14.46 10.97
C LYS A 265 3.82 -15.05 11.29
N PRO A 266 4.46 -15.83 10.40
CA PRO A 266 5.72 -16.49 10.73
C PRO A 266 6.94 -15.56 10.71
N SER A 267 6.84 -14.37 10.15
CA SER A 267 7.96 -13.42 10.11
C SER A 267 8.31 -12.93 11.52
N LYS A 268 9.61 -12.95 11.87
CA LYS A 268 10.11 -12.39 13.13
C LYS A 268 9.81 -10.91 13.25
N ILE A 269 9.93 -10.18 12.14
CA ILE A 269 9.68 -8.76 12.04
C ILE A 269 8.98 -8.50 10.72
N ASP A 270 7.84 -7.84 10.79
CA ASP A 270 7.06 -7.35 9.66
C ASP A 270 6.42 -6.03 10.11
N ASP A 271 7.11 -4.91 9.86
CA ASP A 271 6.65 -3.59 10.26
C ASP A 271 7.04 -2.49 9.27
N PHE A 272 6.26 -1.44 9.30
CA PHE A 272 6.48 -0.22 8.54
C PHE A 272 6.34 0.99 9.46
N LYS A 273 7.38 1.84 9.51
CA LYS A 273 7.39 3.09 10.28
C LYS A 273 7.66 4.27 9.37
N ARG A 274 6.87 5.32 9.56
CA ARG A 274 7.05 6.58 8.85
C ARG A 274 7.13 7.74 9.83
N TYR A 275 8.12 8.60 9.62
CA TYR A 275 8.32 9.85 10.35
C TYR A 275 8.22 10.97 9.34
N ASN A 276 7.38 11.94 9.61
CA ASN A 276 7.21 13.15 8.80
C ASN A 276 7.47 14.39 9.63
N GLY A 277 8.05 15.38 9.00
CA GLY A 277 8.14 16.73 9.55
C GLY A 277 7.97 17.74 8.45
N SER A 278 7.14 18.75 8.67
CA SER A 278 7.00 19.86 7.74
C SER A 278 7.02 21.20 8.48
N ILE A 279 7.61 22.20 7.85
CA ILE A 279 7.64 23.58 8.32
C ILE A 279 7.30 24.46 7.12
N LYS A 280 6.38 25.39 7.32
CA LYS A 280 6.06 26.45 6.38
C LYS A 280 6.00 27.78 7.12
N LEU A 281 6.71 28.75 6.60
CA LEU A 281 6.75 30.12 7.10
C LEU A 281 6.47 31.07 5.97
N GLY A 282 5.58 32.03 6.18
CA GLY A 282 5.33 33.09 5.23
C GLY A 282 5.37 34.46 5.95
N THR A 283 6.16 35.37 5.47
CA THR A 283 6.31 36.69 6.10
C THR A 283 6.06 37.79 5.07
N GLN A 284 5.13 38.71 5.39
CA GLN A 284 4.96 39.95 4.65
C GLN A 284 6.03 40.93 5.11
N VAL A 285 7.08 41.08 4.30
CA VAL A 285 8.23 41.94 4.64
C VAL A 285 7.90 43.43 4.41
N THR A 286 7.25 43.71 3.28
CA THR A 286 6.71 45.02 2.91
C THR A 286 5.34 44.84 2.28
N ASP A 287 4.63 45.93 1.98
CA ASP A 287 3.29 45.81 1.34
C ASP A 287 3.31 45.14 -0.02
N TRP A 288 4.48 45.15 -0.68
CA TRP A 288 4.66 44.56 -2.01
C TRP A 288 5.51 43.29 -2.05
N LEU A 289 6.14 42.87 -0.93
CA LEU A 289 7.04 41.71 -0.87
C LEU A 289 6.64 40.75 0.22
N ARG A 290 6.32 39.52 -0.14
CA ARG A 290 6.16 38.38 0.76
C ARG A 290 7.26 37.33 0.49
N VAL A 291 7.83 36.82 1.55
CA VAL A 291 8.83 35.73 1.52
C VAL A 291 8.21 34.50 2.13
N ASN A 292 8.33 33.39 1.42
CA ASN A 292 7.87 32.06 1.85
C ASN A 292 9.07 31.14 1.97
N VAL A 293 9.12 30.33 3.04
CA VAL A 293 10.12 29.28 3.25
C VAL A 293 9.40 28.02 3.69
N GLY A 294 9.78 26.88 3.13
CA GLY A 294 9.24 25.59 3.50
C GLY A 294 10.32 24.53 3.57
N ALA A 295 10.08 23.53 4.40
CA ALA A 295 10.86 22.31 4.44
C ALA A 295 9.94 21.12 4.68
N LEU A 296 10.23 20.02 4.02
CA LEU A 296 9.56 18.73 4.17
C LEU A 296 10.61 17.66 4.40
N TYR A 297 10.41 16.85 5.42
CA TYR A 297 11.21 15.67 5.69
C TYR A 297 10.32 14.45 5.85
N SER A 298 10.70 13.33 5.23
CA SER A 298 10.03 12.05 5.38
C SER A 298 11.05 10.93 5.48
N LYS A 299 10.93 10.12 6.51
CA LYS A 299 11.72 8.88 6.67
C LYS A 299 10.78 7.70 6.75
N ARG A 300 10.95 6.73 5.85
CA ARG A 300 10.19 5.48 5.81
C ARG A 300 11.14 4.33 6.06
N ASN A 301 10.79 3.50 7.04
CA ASN A 301 11.54 2.29 7.38
C ASN A 301 10.58 1.11 7.27
N LYS A 302 10.91 0.15 6.43
CA LYS A 302 10.21 -1.12 6.31
C LYS A 302 11.16 -2.23 6.71
N ARG A 303 10.69 -3.15 7.56
CA ARG A 303 11.39 -4.36 7.94
C ARG A 303 10.53 -5.56 7.63
N TYR A 304 11.09 -6.55 7.00
CA TYR A 304 10.36 -7.74 6.57
C TYR A 304 11.31 -8.94 6.51
N ALA A 305 10.76 -10.15 6.44
CA ALA A 305 11.56 -11.35 6.29
C ALA A 305 12.25 -11.38 4.93
N TYR A 306 13.57 -11.49 4.91
CA TYR A 306 14.36 -11.63 3.69
C TYR A 306 14.46 -13.11 3.31
N ALA A 307 13.76 -13.50 2.27
CA ALA A 307 13.89 -14.83 1.68
C ALA A 307 14.91 -14.79 0.55
N THR A 308 15.95 -15.61 0.65
CA THR A 308 17.02 -15.70 -0.36
C THR A 308 16.59 -16.45 -1.62
N ASN A 309 15.51 -17.21 -1.53
CA ASN A 309 14.99 -17.99 -2.65
C ASN A 309 13.89 -17.19 -3.35
N SER A 310 14.00 -17.04 -4.68
CA SER A 310 12.99 -16.38 -5.51
C SER A 310 11.58 -16.97 -5.34
N THR A 311 11.48 -18.18 -4.83
CA THR A 311 10.22 -18.88 -4.58
C THR A 311 9.52 -18.42 -3.30
N THR A 312 10.22 -17.85 -2.32
CA THR A 312 9.65 -17.37 -1.03
C THR A 312 9.71 -15.86 -0.87
N ALA A 313 10.16 -15.14 -1.89
CA ALA A 313 10.29 -13.69 -1.86
C ALA A 313 8.94 -12.95 -1.71
N ASP A 314 7.84 -13.54 -2.13
CA ASP A 314 6.49 -13.00 -1.97
C ASP A 314 5.62 -13.96 -1.14
N PRO A 315 5.47 -13.74 0.18
CA PRO A 315 4.68 -14.59 1.05
C PRO A 315 3.20 -14.63 0.66
N TRP A 316 2.66 -13.56 0.06
CA TRP A 316 1.29 -13.51 -0.41
C TRP A 316 1.05 -14.43 -1.61
N LEU A 317 2.01 -14.49 -2.53
CA LEU A 317 1.96 -15.40 -3.66
C LEU A 317 1.99 -16.86 -3.20
N TYR A 318 2.71 -17.15 -2.13
CA TYR A 318 2.84 -18.51 -1.61
C TYR A 318 1.58 -19.04 -0.95
N ILE A 319 0.73 -18.19 -0.40
CA ILE A 319 -0.59 -18.60 0.09
C ILE A 319 -1.37 -19.28 -1.04
N TYR A 320 -1.28 -18.79 -2.27
CA TYR A 320 -1.98 -19.37 -3.44
C TYR A 320 -1.27 -20.58 -4.06
N ARG A 321 0.02 -20.71 -3.82
CA ARG A 321 0.84 -21.81 -4.37
C ARG A 321 1.04 -22.97 -3.41
N TRP A 322 0.48 -22.86 -2.21
CA TRP A 322 0.57 -23.93 -1.23
C TRP A 322 -0.27 -25.12 -1.67
N GLY A 323 0.37 -26.30 -1.81
CA GLY A 323 -0.36 -27.54 -2.09
C GLY A 323 -1.28 -27.88 -0.91
N PRO A 324 -2.56 -28.20 -1.15
CA PRO A 324 -3.54 -28.38 -0.07
C PRO A 324 -3.17 -29.50 0.90
N THR A 325 -2.45 -30.53 0.45
CA THR A 325 -1.98 -31.64 1.31
C THR A 325 -0.51 -31.53 1.71
N TYR A 326 0.10 -30.35 1.55
CA TYR A 326 1.50 -30.13 1.88
C TYR A 326 1.67 -29.91 3.40
N PRO A 327 2.37 -30.81 4.13
CA PRO A 327 2.45 -30.74 5.58
C PRO A 327 3.36 -29.61 6.09
N MET A 328 3.06 -29.16 7.29
CA MET A 328 3.87 -28.14 7.99
C MET A 328 5.08 -28.73 8.69
N THR A 329 4.90 -29.89 9.31
CA THR A 329 5.91 -30.60 10.10
C THR A 329 5.92 -32.08 9.75
N THR A 330 6.97 -32.76 10.13
CA THR A 330 7.03 -34.22 10.22
C THR A 330 6.34 -34.71 11.49
N GLU A 331 6.29 -36.04 11.71
CA GLU A 331 5.74 -36.65 12.93
C GLU A 331 6.49 -36.23 14.18
N ASP A 332 7.80 -36.09 14.08
CA ASP A 332 8.68 -35.68 15.17
C ASP A 332 8.58 -34.17 15.47
N GLY A 333 7.75 -33.44 14.72
CA GLY A 333 7.58 -32.01 14.86
C GLY A 333 8.63 -31.18 14.11
N ASP A 334 9.56 -31.83 13.41
CA ASP A 334 10.54 -31.15 12.58
C ASP A 334 9.83 -30.43 11.41
N PRO A 335 10.17 -29.18 11.15
CA PRO A 335 9.53 -28.45 10.09
C PRO A 335 9.86 -29.03 8.71
N THR A 336 8.85 -29.16 7.87
CA THR A 336 9.08 -29.44 6.45
C THR A 336 9.53 -28.16 5.75
N ARG A 337 10.07 -28.30 4.54
CA ARG A 337 10.39 -27.12 3.73
C ARG A 337 9.09 -26.48 3.22
N ASN A 338 8.59 -25.49 3.94
CA ASN A 338 7.37 -24.78 3.61
C ASN A 338 7.57 -23.26 3.78
N PRO A 339 6.73 -22.42 3.16
CA PRO A 339 6.87 -20.97 3.20
C PRO A 339 6.85 -20.39 4.62
N ALA A 340 6.03 -20.94 5.52
CA ALA A 340 5.95 -20.46 6.89
C ALA A 340 7.24 -20.69 7.65
N TYR A 341 7.83 -21.89 7.52
CA TYR A 341 9.12 -22.20 8.12
C TYR A 341 10.24 -21.31 7.55
N GLU A 342 10.33 -21.20 6.23
CA GLU A 342 11.34 -20.34 5.59
C GLU A 342 11.23 -18.89 6.06
N MET A 343 10.03 -18.34 6.22
CA MET A 343 9.79 -17.01 6.79
C MET A 343 10.22 -16.90 8.25
N SER A 344 9.99 -17.95 9.06
CA SER A 344 10.32 -17.96 10.47
C SER A 344 11.84 -17.95 10.74
N VAL A 345 12.62 -18.57 9.86
CA VAL A 345 14.09 -18.63 9.97
C VAL A 345 14.82 -17.56 9.17
N ALA A 346 14.09 -16.84 8.30
CA ALA A 346 14.64 -15.79 7.46
C ALA A 346 15.28 -14.67 8.27
N ASN A 347 16.35 -14.10 7.73
CA ASN A 347 16.92 -12.85 8.23
C ASN A 347 15.97 -11.67 7.93
N THR A 348 16.18 -10.57 8.64
CA THR A 348 15.43 -9.33 8.42
C THR A 348 16.05 -8.51 7.31
N ALA A 349 15.26 -8.16 6.31
CA ALA A 349 15.61 -7.14 5.33
C ALA A 349 15.14 -5.76 5.79
N PHE A 350 15.87 -4.74 5.36
CA PHE A 350 15.60 -3.34 5.67
C PHE A 350 15.43 -2.56 4.37
N GLN A 351 14.35 -1.83 4.25
CA GLN A 351 14.18 -0.83 3.21
C GLN A 351 14.01 0.52 3.88
N MET A 352 14.99 1.41 3.69
CA MET A 352 14.97 2.75 4.26
C MET A 352 14.94 3.77 3.13
N ASN A 353 13.93 4.62 3.16
CA ASN A 353 13.79 5.73 2.22
C ASN A 353 13.75 7.04 3.01
N ASN A 354 14.68 7.94 2.72
CA ASN A 354 14.71 9.28 3.27
C ASN A 354 14.47 10.27 2.14
N TYR A 355 13.63 11.25 2.41
CA TYR A 355 13.36 12.35 1.50
C TYR A 355 13.41 13.65 2.28
N ALA A 356 14.10 14.63 1.75
CA ALA A 356 14.13 15.97 2.29
C ALA A 356 14.00 16.98 1.15
N SER A 357 13.17 17.98 1.31
CA SER A 357 13.09 19.10 0.38
C SER A 357 13.03 20.42 1.15
N MET A 358 13.63 21.44 0.59
CA MET A 358 13.57 22.82 1.08
C MET A 358 13.16 23.71 -0.08
N ASN A 359 12.24 24.62 0.17
CA ASN A 359 11.78 25.58 -0.81
C ASN A 359 11.83 26.99 -0.26
N GLY A 360 12.18 27.94 -1.12
CA GLY A 360 12.12 29.38 -0.84
C GLY A 360 11.36 30.05 -1.96
N GLY A 361 10.46 30.96 -1.62
CA GLY A 361 9.64 31.69 -2.58
C GLY A 361 9.59 33.18 -2.27
N LEU A 362 9.50 33.97 -3.32
CA LEU A 362 9.25 35.42 -3.25
C LEU A 362 7.97 35.72 -4.03
N GLU A 363 7.03 36.35 -3.38
CA GLU A 363 5.84 36.91 -4.03
C GLU A 363 5.97 38.43 -4.05
N ILE A 364 6.07 39.02 -5.25
CA ILE A 364 6.28 40.43 -5.47
C ILE A 364 5.04 41.02 -6.09
N THR A 365 4.40 41.98 -5.44
CA THR A 365 3.19 42.67 -5.92
C THR A 365 3.50 44.18 -6.04
N PRO A 366 4.24 44.59 -7.09
CA PRO A 366 4.72 46.00 -7.21
C PRO A 366 3.59 47.00 -7.44
N MET A 367 2.47 46.53 -8.01
CA MET A 367 1.25 47.32 -8.24
C MET A 367 0.01 46.41 -8.19
N LYS A 368 -1.16 47.03 -8.06
CA LYS A 368 -2.45 46.33 -8.06
C LYS A 368 -2.60 45.47 -9.29
N ASN A 369 -2.95 44.18 -9.10
CA ASN A 369 -3.12 43.13 -10.14
C ASN A 369 -1.82 42.66 -10.84
N TRP A 370 -0.68 42.98 -10.33
CA TRP A 370 0.61 42.45 -10.79
C TRP A 370 1.22 41.57 -9.71
N ASN A 371 1.32 40.26 -9.98
CA ASN A 371 1.99 39.31 -9.10
C ASN A 371 3.13 38.63 -9.86
N ILE A 372 4.31 38.67 -9.28
CA ILE A 372 5.51 38.01 -9.80
C ILE A 372 5.96 37.05 -8.72
N ASN A 373 6.02 35.75 -9.04
CA ASN A 373 6.42 34.70 -8.11
C ASN A 373 7.74 34.09 -8.57
N PHE A 374 8.68 33.98 -7.64
CA PHE A 374 9.91 33.23 -7.80
C PHE A 374 9.95 32.13 -6.78
N ASP A 375 10.06 30.89 -7.21
CA ASP A 375 10.18 29.73 -6.33
C ASP A 375 11.45 28.95 -6.69
N TYR A 376 12.19 28.59 -5.66
CA TYR A 376 13.36 27.73 -5.77
C TYR A 376 13.22 26.57 -4.81
N THR A 377 13.46 25.36 -5.31
CA THR A 377 13.40 24.14 -4.51
C THR A 377 14.65 23.32 -4.68
N TYR A 378 15.13 22.79 -3.56
CA TYR A 378 16.21 21.79 -3.48
C TYR A 378 15.65 20.53 -2.80
N SER A 379 15.82 19.35 -3.44
CA SER A 379 15.36 18.06 -2.93
C SER A 379 16.38 16.96 -3.16
#